data_a739634d5e7193ce09f48b1ad3d282cf
#
_entry.id   a739634d5e7193ce09f48b1ad3d282cf
#
_cell.length_a   1.000
_cell.length_b   1.000
_cell.length_c   1.000
_cell.angle_alpha   90.00
_cell.angle_beta   90.00
_cell.angle_gamma   90.00
#
_symmetry.space_group_name_H-M   'P 1'
#
loop_
_entity.id
_entity.type
_entity.pdbx_description
1 polymer ?
#
loop_
_entity_poly.entity_id
_entity_poly.type
_entity_poly.pdbx_seq_one_letter_code
_entity_poly.pdbx_strand_id
1 'polypeptide(L)'
;MLRFSLSLWLCLIGTSLPLLAQTETPAPNPLETPLKSPLLPAIDRPLTPLEHRQLLLYIEQRDAEAQAKYDAGLNEEAFPIWYEVIKLNRYLGAKEEVKSLGKVGLAAWNRDRTEDVKLITARLKALQQTAETNRTMDGELLALLGTSYQQVRAFNEAIIIYDKILANARQSGDNAAVEATLNQLGQIHLSRFDYQKAAPVYEELLTTSKAQNNSLTQGIYLQRLAEIYRESLQPANAVKIKEEIAETQIRNQQIQLIPALKIQIGLDYQALKDANKASQNFQEAYSLAFALQQYGTAGEALNKLAELYKSYQQVDYALQIYQELIKVHELGYNYYGLMNTYDQIGQIYLERKNYSQALLAFQKGAELAQAIRYREQYFQTQITQINQAINNPDTKSSY
;
A
#
# COMPACT_ATOMS: atom_id res chain seq x y z
N MET A 1 -18.43 -73.46 36.82
CA MET A 1 -19.07 -72.61 37.82
C MET A 1 -18.77 -71.12 37.47
N LEU A 2 -19.72 -70.50 36.86
CA LEU A 2 -19.64 -69.05 36.51
C LEU A 2 -20.09 -68.22 37.70
N ARG A 3 -19.31 -67.23 38.10
CA ARG A 3 -19.79 -66.16 39.00
C ARG A 3 -19.87 -64.88 38.21
N PHE A 4 -21.09 -64.40 37.96
CA PHE A 4 -21.43 -63.08 37.46
C PHE A 4 -21.35 -62.09 38.63
N SER A 5 -20.57 -61.01 38.50
CA SER A 5 -20.63 -59.88 39.42
C SER A 5 -21.34 -58.73 38.74
N LEU A 6 -22.49 -58.34 39.21
CA LEU A 6 -23.28 -57.18 38.80
C LEU A 6 -22.67 -55.90 39.36
N SER A 7 -22.15 -55.04 38.47
CA SER A 7 -21.71 -53.69 38.85
C SER A 7 -22.86 -52.71 38.64
N LEU A 8 -23.37 -52.17 39.75
CA LEU A 8 -24.41 -51.14 39.78
C LEU A 8 -23.78 -49.80 39.33
N TRP A 9 -24.21 -49.27 38.18
CA TRP A 9 -23.90 -47.91 37.80
C TRP A 9 -24.93 -46.96 38.38
N LEU A 10 -24.52 -46.10 39.35
CA LEU A 10 -25.30 -44.97 39.83
C LEU A 10 -25.20 -43.84 38.80
N CYS A 11 -26.28 -43.56 38.08
CA CYS A 11 -26.44 -42.34 37.29
C CYS A 11 -26.70 -41.17 38.25
N LEU A 12 -25.66 -40.34 38.45
CA LEU A 12 -25.80 -39.00 39.01
C LEU A 12 -26.38 -38.09 37.93
N ILE A 13 -27.68 -37.79 38.02
CA ILE A 13 -28.33 -36.75 37.22
C ILE A 13 -27.89 -35.41 37.82
N GLY A 14 -26.81 -34.84 37.24
CA GLY A 14 -26.42 -33.48 37.51
C GLY A 14 -27.38 -32.51 36.80
N THR A 15 -28.29 -31.90 37.57
CA THR A 15 -29.06 -30.76 37.09
C THR A 15 -28.15 -29.58 36.86
N SER A 16 -27.72 -29.37 35.61
CA SER A 16 -27.04 -28.13 35.18
C SER A 16 -28.08 -27.00 35.24
N LEU A 17 -28.01 -26.19 36.26
CA LEU A 17 -28.65 -24.87 36.25
C LEU A 17 -28.12 -24.09 35.05
N PRO A 18 -28.99 -23.46 34.23
CA PRO A 18 -28.52 -22.58 33.19
C PRO A 18 -27.78 -21.41 33.85
N LEU A 19 -26.49 -21.27 33.53
CA LEU A 19 -25.72 -20.07 33.84
C LEU A 19 -26.45 -18.93 33.11
N LEU A 20 -27.26 -18.14 33.82
CA LEU A 20 -27.79 -16.89 33.34
C LEU A 20 -26.57 -16.04 32.96
N ALA A 21 -26.27 -15.93 31.66
CA ALA A 21 -25.35 -14.94 31.16
C ALA A 21 -25.85 -13.59 31.69
N GLN A 22 -25.17 -13.04 32.67
CA GLN A 22 -25.36 -11.65 33.05
C GLN A 22 -25.10 -10.84 31.75
N THR A 23 -26.17 -10.33 31.15
CA THR A 23 -26.05 -9.30 30.13
C THR A 23 -25.46 -8.11 30.86
N GLU A 24 -24.14 -7.95 30.77
CA GLU A 24 -23.49 -6.70 31.20
C GLU A 24 -24.22 -5.58 30.46
N THR A 25 -24.86 -4.70 31.22
CA THR A 25 -25.42 -3.47 30.66
C THR A 25 -24.26 -2.73 30.01
N PRO A 26 -24.34 -2.43 28.70
CA PRO A 26 -23.24 -1.76 28.01
C PRO A 26 -22.87 -0.48 28.76
N ALA A 27 -21.59 -0.25 28.93
CA ALA A 27 -21.09 0.96 29.60
C ALA A 27 -21.74 2.21 28.99
N PRO A 28 -22.16 3.18 29.81
CA PRO A 28 -22.84 4.38 29.28
C PRO A 28 -21.93 5.10 28.28
N ASN A 29 -22.54 5.53 27.16
CA ASN A 29 -21.81 6.27 26.14
C ASN A 29 -21.19 7.55 26.72
N PRO A 30 -19.86 7.70 26.77
CA PRO A 30 -19.21 8.85 27.39
C PRO A 30 -19.53 10.19 26.69
N LEU A 31 -19.93 10.15 25.42
CA LEU A 31 -20.37 11.32 24.67
C LEU A 31 -21.81 11.77 25.03
N GLU A 32 -22.63 10.88 25.60
CA GLU A 32 -24.03 11.16 25.97
C GLU A 32 -24.21 11.42 27.46
N THR A 33 -23.18 11.15 28.29
CA THR A 33 -23.24 11.45 29.73
C THR A 33 -23.34 12.95 29.96
N PRO A 34 -24.24 13.43 30.89
CA PRO A 34 -24.38 14.84 31.18
C PRO A 34 -23.06 15.50 31.60
N LEU A 35 -22.78 16.66 31.03
CA LEU A 35 -21.61 17.45 31.40
C LEU A 35 -22.04 18.52 32.43
N LYS A 36 -21.43 18.51 33.61
CA LYS A 36 -21.56 19.56 34.61
C LYS A 36 -20.30 20.42 34.55
N SER A 37 -20.43 21.64 34.06
CA SER A 37 -19.31 22.59 34.00
C SER A 37 -19.78 23.96 34.50
N PRO A 38 -19.02 24.62 35.37
CA PRO A 38 -19.33 25.99 35.81
C PRO A 38 -19.19 27.04 34.68
N LEU A 39 -18.58 26.67 33.56
CA LEU A 39 -18.40 27.50 32.38
C LEU A 39 -19.66 27.53 31.47
N LEU A 40 -20.63 26.65 31.74
CA LEU A 40 -21.86 26.59 30.98
C LEU A 40 -23.00 27.28 31.69
N PRO A 41 -23.90 27.99 30.97
CA PRO A 41 -25.04 28.62 31.57
C PRO A 41 -25.98 27.59 32.25
N ALA A 42 -26.50 27.95 33.41
CA ALA A 42 -27.42 27.08 34.18
C ALA A 42 -28.78 26.87 33.49
N ILE A 43 -29.11 27.70 32.52
CA ILE A 43 -30.32 27.63 31.70
C ILE A 43 -29.94 27.56 30.23
N ASP A 44 -30.79 26.92 29.43
CA ASP A 44 -30.56 26.78 27.98
C ASP A 44 -30.70 28.16 27.31
N ARG A 45 -29.57 28.76 26.96
CA ARG A 45 -29.43 30.03 26.25
C ARG A 45 -28.10 30.09 25.51
N PRO A 46 -27.96 30.93 24.49
CA PRO A 46 -26.68 31.22 23.86
C PRO A 46 -25.65 31.76 24.88
N LEU A 47 -24.38 31.40 24.64
CA LEU A 47 -23.25 31.92 25.41
C LEU A 47 -23.08 33.43 25.17
N THR A 48 -22.80 34.17 26.22
CA THR A 48 -22.34 35.55 26.08
C THR A 48 -20.93 35.59 25.47
N PRO A 49 -20.47 36.70 24.86
CA PRO A 49 -19.11 36.79 24.30
C PRO A 49 -18.01 36.49 25.34
N LEU A 50 -18.21 36.82 26.61
CA LEU A 50 -17.26 36.51 27.67
C LEU A 50 -17.23 35.03 27.99
N GLU A 51 -18.40 34.38 28.16
CA GLU A 51 -18.53 32.94 28.38
C GLU A 51 -17.94 32.14 27.20
N HIS A 52 -18.22 32.56 25.98
CA HIS A 52 -17.67 31.96 24.78
C HIS A 52 -16.13 32.02 24.79
N ARG A 53 -15.52 33.15 25.12
CA ARG A 53 -14.08 33.31 25.20
C ARG A 53 -13.46 32.43 26.31
N GLN A 54 -14.10 32.41 27.49
CA GLN A 54 -13.65 31.60 28.61
C GLN A 54 -13.73 30.08 28.27
N LEU A 55 -14.81 29.68 27.62
CA LEU A 55 -14.98 28.29 27.17
C LEU A 55 -13.92 27.88 26.15
N LEU A 56 -13.60 28.72 25.16
CA LEU A 56 -12.53 28.46 24.18
C LEU A 56 -11.17 28.25 24.85
N LEU A 57 -10.79 29.15 25.78
CA LEU A 57 -9.52 29.03 26.52
C LEU A 57 -9.44 27.74 27.35
N TYR A 58 -10.55 27.38 27.99
CA TYR A 58 -10.62 26.15 28.77
C TYR A 58 -10.53 24.91 27.88
N ILE A 59 -11.24 24.88 26.75
CA ILE A 59 -11.18 23.82 25.77
C ILE A 59 -9.73 23.63 25.25
N GLU A 60 -9.06 24.72 24.89
CA GLU A 60 -7.68 24.71 24.41
C GLU A 60 -6.73 24.12 25.46
N GLN A 61 -6.86 24.53 26.72
CA GLN A 61 -6.06 24.00 27.82
C GLN A 61 -6.31 22.50 28.04
N ARG A 62 -7.58 22.07 28.06
CA ARG A 62 -7.95 20.66 28.26
C ARG A 62 -7.51 19.80 27.09
N ASP A 63 -7.66 20.29 25.87
CA ASP A 63 -7.20 19.58 24.66
C ASP A 63 -5.68 19.40 24.65
N ALA A 64 -4.91 20.42 25.08
CA ALA A 64 -3.47 20.31 25.22
C ALA A 64 -3.07 19.31 26.33
N GLU A 65 -3.78 19.28 27.45
CA GLU A 65 -3.56 18.29 28.51
C GLU A 65 -3.82 16.87 28.02
N ALA A 66 -4.94 16.64 27.32
CA ALA A 66 -5.26 15.34 26.73
C ALA A 66 -4.21 14.91 25.71
N GLN A 67 -3.76 15.84 24.85
CA GLN A 67 -2.71 15.57 23.87
C GLN A 67 -1.40 15.17 24.55
N ALA A 68 -0.98 15.89 25.60
CA ALA A 68 0.24 15.55 26.34
C ALA A 68 0.17 14.15 26.98
N LYS A 69 -0.99 13.78 27.54
CA LYS A 69 -1.20 12.43 28.07
C LYS A 69 -1.18 11.37 26.98
N TYR A 70 -1.80 11.63 25.84
CA TYR A 70 -1.79 10.73 24.69
C TYR A 70 -0.36 10.49 24.17
N ASP A 71 0.43 11.56 24.04
CA ASP A 71 1.83 11.48 23.58
C ASP A 71 2.70 10.71 24.57
N ALA A 72 2.38 10.79 25.87
CA ALA A 72 3.00 9.99 26.92
C ALA A 72 2.50 8.53 26.98
N GLY A 73 1.54 8.14 26.13
CA GLY A 73 0.95 6.78 26.12
C GLY A 73 -0.12 6.55 27.19
N LEU A 74 -0.52 7.57 27.96
CA LEU A 74 -1.52 7.50 29.03
C LEU A 74 -2.95 7.61 28.46
N ASN A 75 -3.31 6.66 27.59
CA ASN A 75 -4.56 6.72 26.83
C ASN A 75 -5.82 6.74 27.72
N GLU A 76 -5.82 5.94 28.80
CA GLU A 76 -6.97 5.86 29.74
C GLU A 76 -7.22 7.17 30.50
N GLU A 77 -6.24 8.06 30.54
CA GLU A 77 -6.37 9.40 31.10
C GLU A 77 -6.67 10.45 30.01
N ALA A 78 -6.15 10.29 28.79
CA ALA A 78 -6.33 11.22 27.70
C ALA A 78 -7.77 11.24 27.15
N PHE A 79 -8.34 10.06 26.87
CA PHE A 79 -9.65 9.95 26.23
C PHE A 79 -10.82 10.53 27.05
N PRO A 80 -10.92 10.32 28.38
CA PRO A 80 -11.94 10.99 29.19
C PRO A 80 -11.89 12.51 29.09
N ILE A 81 -10.69 13.11 29.03
CA ILE A 81 -10.51 14.55 28.86
C ILE A 81 -11.00 14.97 27.45
N TRP A 82 -10.62 14.24 26.41
CA TRP A 82 -11.11 14.53 25.05
C TRP A 82 -12.63 14.38 24.93
N TYR A 83 -13.26 13.44 25.62
CA TYR A 83 -14.74 13.34 25.64
C TYR A 83 -15.38 14.56 26.31
N GLU A 84 -14.76 15.11 27.37
CA GLU A 84 -15.16 16.39 27.93
C GLU A 84 -15.04 17.51 26.90
N VAL A 85 -13.90 17.61 26.22
CA VAL A 85 -13.64 18.60 25.16
C VAL A 85 -14.66 18.52 24.03
N ILE A 86 -14.98 17.31 23.54
CA ILE A 86 -16.01 17.12 22.50
C ILE A 86 -17.37 17.66 22.97
N LYS A 87 -17.77 17.32 24.22
CA LYS A 87 -19.03 17.78 24.77
C LYS A 87 -19.08 19.31 24.96
N LEU A 88 -17.96 19.93 25.31
CA LEU A 88 -17.85 21.39 25.41
C LEU A 88 -17.94 22.06 24.03
N ASN A 89 -17.35 21.46 23.01
CA ASN A 89 -17.41 21.96 21.63
C ASN A 89 -18.83 21.99 21.06
N ARG A 90 -19.79 21.19 21.59
CA ARG A 90 -21.22 21.28 21.21
C ARG A 90 -21.80 22.69 21.44
N TYR A 91 -21.37 23.37 22.51
CA TYR A 91 -21.81 24.73 22.84
C TYR A 91 -21.21 25.80 21.94
N LEU A 92 -20.13 25.47 21.22
CA LEU A 92 -19.52 26.34 20.21
C LEU A 92 -20.13 26.11 18.82
N GLY A 93 -20.84 25.00 18.61
CA GLY A 93 -21.54 24.68 17.38
C GLY A 93 -21.12 23.37 16.73
N ALA A 94 -21.91 22.94 15.76
CA ALA A 94 -21.71 21.64 15.08
C ALA A 94 -20.34 21.49 14.39
N LYS A 95 -19.81 22.59 13.84
CA LYS A 95 -18.50 22.58 13.16
C LYS A 95 -17.35 22.26 14.12
N GLU A 96 -17.36 22.88 15.31
CA GLU A 96 -16.34 22.66 16.32
C GLU A 96 -16.46 21.26 16.94
N GLU A 97 -17.69 20.76 17.14
CA GLU A 97 -17.90 19.37 17.58
C GLU A 97 -17.36 18.37 16.53
N VAL A 98 -17.63 18.57 15.23
CA VAL A 98 -17.16 17.70 14.15
C VAL A 98 -15.64 17.69 14.06
N LYS A 99 -14.98 18.84 14.14
CA LYS A 99 -13.50 18.95 14.17
C LYS A 99 -12.91 18.15 15.33
N SER A 100 -13.47 18.33 16.52
CA SER A 100 -13.02 17.63 17.73
C SER A 100 -13.22 16.10 17.61
N LEU A 101 -14.39 15.68 17.12
CA LEU A 101 -14.65 14.25 16.84
C LEU A 101 -13.66 13.64 15.85
N GLY A 102 -13.35 14.35 14.77
CA GLY A 102 -12.36 13.90 13.79
C GLY A 102 -10.96 13.71 14.40
N LYS A 103 -10.48 14.72 15.15
CA LYS A 103 -9.19 14.67 15.83
C LYS A 103 -9.11 13.49 16.80
N VAL A 104 -10.08 13.37 17.70
CA VAL A 104 -10.10 12.30 18.72
C VAL A 104 -10.31 10.93 18.06
N GLY A 105 -11.11 10.87 17.01
CA GLY A 105 -11.32 9.66 16.24
C GLY A 105 -10.04 9.14 15.55
N LEU A 106 -9.22 10.03 15.01
CA LEU A 106 -7.90 9.67 14.48
C LEU A 106 -6.97 9.15 15.59
N ALA A 107 -6.97 9.80 16.77
CA ALA A 107 -6.22 9.34 17.92
C ALA A 107 -6.68 7.96 18.39
N ALA A 108 -7.99 7.71 18.42
CA ALA A 108 -8.58 6.43 18.76
C ALA A 108 -8.18 5.34 17.76
N TRP A 109 -8.25 5.64 16.47
CA TRP A 109 -7.80 4.72 15.41
C TRP A 109 -6.33 4.34 15.59
N ASN A 110 -5.45 5.31 15.79
CA ASN A 110 -4.02 5.10 15.94
C ASN A 110 -3.62 4.28 17.18
N ARG A 111 -4.54 4.09 18.12
CA ARG A 111 -4.37 3.30 19.36
C ARG A 111 -5.26 2.06 19.38
N ASP A 112 -5.81 1.64 18.23
CA ASP A 112 -6.69 0.46 18.09
C ASP A 112 -7.92 0.48 19.03
N ARG A 113 -8.39 1.67 19.43
CA ARG A 113 -9.55 1.86 20.31
C ARG A 113 -10.85 1.76 19.49
N THR A 114 -11.16 0.55 19.06
CA THR A 114 -12.27 0.28 18.12
C THR A 114 -13.63 0.77 18.64
N GLU A 115 -13.91 0.62 19.94
CA GLU A 115 -15.19 1.07 20.52
C GLU A 115 -15.31 2.60 20.50
N ASP A 116 -14.23 3.33 20.78
CA ASP A 116 -14.21 4.78 20.69
C ASP A 116 -14.42 5.25 19.25
N VAL A 117 -13.78 4.58 18.27
CA VAL A 117 -14.02 4.87 16.85
C VAL A 117 -15.47 4.67 16.46
N LYS A 118 -16.13 3.58 16.94
CA LYS A 118 -17.56 3.35 16.68
C LYS A 118 -18.45 4.46 17.29
N LEU A 119 -18.20 4.83 18.55
CA LEU A 119 -18.94 5.89 19.24
C LEU A 119 -18.82 7.23 18.52
N ILE A 120 -17.60 7.61 18.16
CA ILE A 120 -17.30 8.84 17.43
C ILE A 120 -17.97 8.83 16.05
N THR A 121 -17.87 7.72 15.32
CA THR A 121 -18.51 7.59 14.00
C THR A 121 -20.03 7.70 14.10
N ALA A 122 -20.65 7.08 15.12
CA ALA A 122 -22.08 7.19 15.36
C ALA A 122 -22.50 8.64 15.63
N ARG A 123 -21.70 9.38 16.42
CA ARG A 123 -21.96 10.80 16.71
C ARG A 123 -21.82 11.69 15.47
N LEU A 124 -20.81 11.46 14.64
CA LEU A 124 -20.66 12.15 13.34
C LEU A 124 -21.88 11.94 12.44
N LYS A 125 -22.41 10.71 12.36
CA LYS A 125 -23.64 10.40 11.60
C LYS A 125 -24.86 11.15 12.14
N ALA A 126 -25.01 11.19 13.46
CA ALA A 126 -26.11 11.92 14.09
C ALA A 126 -26.06 13.42 13.80
N LEU A 127 -24.86 14.02 13.83
CA LEU A 127 -24.65 15.43 13.49
C LEU A 127 -24.96 15.70 12.01
N GLN A 128 -24.49 14.83 11.10
CA GLN A 128 -24.82 14.93 9.68
C GLN A 128 -26.33 14.88 9.46
N GLN A 129 -27.02 13.90 10.03
CA GLN A 129 -28.46 13.73 9.87
C GLN A 129 -29.23 14.95 10.43
N THR A 130 -28.80 15.47 11.58
CA THR A 130 -29.39 16.68 12.19
C THR A 130 -29.23 17.87 11.26
N ALA A 131 -28.02 18.10 10.73
CA ALA A 131 -27.75 19.21 9.83
C ALA A 131 -28.53 19.08 8.50
N GLU A 132 -28.67 17.90 7.96
CA GLU A 132 -29.47 17.63 6.75
C GLU A 132 -30.98 17.90 7.01
N THR A 133 -31.51 17.40 8.13
CA THR A 133 -32.91 17.57 8.52
C THR A 133 -33.25 19.06 8.76
N ASN A 134 -32.38 19.75 9.45
CA ASN A 134 -32.58 21.19 9.81
C ASN A 134 -32.17 22.13 8.66
N ARG A 135 -31.66 21.62 7.55
CA ARG A 135 -31.14 22.38 6.40
C ARG A 135 -30.02 23.37 6.80
N THR A 136 -29.20 23.00 7.77
CA THR A 136 -28.05 23.77 8.25
C THR A 136 -26.72 23.26 7.69
N MET A 137 -26.75 22.32 6.75
CA MET A 137 -25.58 21.78 6.09
C MET A 137 -25.03 22.81 5.10
N ASP A 138 -23.96 23.50 5.48
CA ASP A 138 -23.20 24.37 4.59
C ASP A 138 -21.94 23.67 4.04
N GLY A 139 -21.25 24.31 3.10
CA GLY A 139 -20.07 23.75 2.46
C GLY A 139 -18.90 23.47 3.42
N GLU A 140 -18.75 24.29 4.47
CA GLU A 140 -17.71 24.12 5.47
C GLU A 140 -17.99 22.90 6.36
N LEU A 141 -19.23 22.76 6.86
CA LEU A 141 -19.62 21.59 7.66
C LEU A 141 -19.51 20.30 6.84
N LEU A 142 -19.89 20.36 5.56
CA LEU A 142 -19.76 19.22 4.65
C LEU A 142 -18.29 18.79 4.49
N ALA A 143 -17.37 19.76 4.29
CA ALA A 143 -15.94 19.48 4.20
C ALA A 143 -15.36 18.90 5.50
N LEU A 144 -15.77 19.44 6.65
CA LEU A 144 -15.37 18.95 7.97
C LEU A 144 -15.85 17.52 8.22
N LEU A 145 -17.09 17.19 7.84
CA LEU A 145 -17.62 15.84 7.93
C LEU A 145 -16.82 14.87 7.04
N GLY A 146 -16.52 15.24 5.79
CA GLY A 146 -15.71 14.43 4.89
C GLY A 146 -14.35 14.09 5.49
N THR A 147 -13.65 15.12 5.99
CA THR A 147 -12.34 14.94 6.65
C THR A 147 -12.44 14.09 7.91
N SER A 148 -13.46 14.34 8.77
CA SER A 148 -13.61 13.60 10.02
C SER A 148 -13.96 12.14 9.79
N TYR A 149 -14.81 11.82 8.81
CA TYR A 149 -15.06 10.43 8.41
C TYR A 149 -13.81 9.73 7.87
N GLN A 150 -12.98 10.44 7.12
CA GLN A 150 -11.71 9.91 6.66
C GLN A 150 -10.75 9.63 7.82
N GLN A 151 -10.67 10.51 8.80
CA GLN A 151 -9.86 10.37 10.01
C GLN A 151 -10.25 9.15 10.84
N VAL A 152 -11.54 8.88 11.00
CA VAL A 152 -12.06 7.69 11.72
C VAL A 152 -12.11 6.43 10.84
N ARG A 153 -11.59 6.50 9.60
CA ARG A 153 -11.63 5.40 8.61
C ARG A 153 -13.05 4.95 8.22
N ALA A 154 -14.05 5.77 8.43
CA ALA A 154 -15.42 5.56 7.93
C ALA A 154 -15.50 5.95 6.44
N PHE A 155 -14.75 5.19 5.61
CA PHE A 155 -14.53 5.55 4.20
C PHE A 155 -15.79 5.57 3.34
N ASN A 156 -16.78 4.73 3.64
CA ASN A 156 -18.04 4.76 2.88
C ASN A 156 -18.77 6.10 3.08
N GLU A 157 -18.83 6.56 4.31
CA GLU A 157 -19.43 7.84 4.69
C GLU A 157 -18.63 9.01 4.11
N ALA A 158 -17.29 8.94 4.17
CA ALA A 158 -16.41 9.94 3.57
C ALA A 158 -16.66 10.07 2.06
N ILE A 159 -16.75 8.95 1.33
CA ILE A 159 -17.02 8.94 -0.12
C ILE A 159 -18.37 9.63 -0.42
N ILE A 160 -19.45 9.30 0.30
CA ILE A 160 -20.75 9.92 0.11
C ILE A 160 -20.67 11.44 0.28
N ILE A 161 -19.91 11.92 1.27
CA ILE A 161 -19.73 13.35 1.49
C ILE A 161 -18.89 13.98 0.38
N TYR A 162 -17.77 13.36 0.01
CA TYR A 162 -16.92 13.90 -1.07
C TYR A 162 -17.62 13.87 -2.43
N ASP A 163 -18.49 12.90 -2.71
CA ASP A 163 -19.33 12.90 -3.91
C ASP A 163 -20.28 14.10 -3.94
N LYS A 164 -20.89 14.46 -2.79
CA LYS A 164 -21.71 15.67 -2.68
C LYS A 164 -20.88 16.95 -2.90
N ILE A 165 -19.68 17.02 -2.32
CA ILE A 165 -18.76 18.16 -2.53
C ILE A 165 -18.37 18.26 -3.99
N LEU A 166 -18.02 17.13 -4.63
CA LEU A 166 -17.64 17.09 -6.03
C LEU A 166 -18.78 17.54 -6.95
N ALA A 167 -20.01 17.09 -6.68
CA ALA A 167 -21.18 17.51 -7.44
C ALA A 167 -21.41 19.04 -7.33
N ASN A 168 -21.31 19.59 -6.12
CA ASN A 168 -21.46 21.04 -5.88
C ASN A 168 -20.34 21.84 -6.59
N ALA A 169 -19.08 21.38 -6.49
CA ALA A 169 -17.95 22.02 -7.13
C ALA A 169 -18.07 22.04 -8.68
N ARG A 170 -18.51 20.90 -9.26
CA ARG A 170 -18.80 20.82 -10.70
C ARG A 170 -19.94 21.75 -11.12
N GLN A 171 -21.01 21.83 -10.33
CA GLN A 171 -22.14 22.72 -10.61
C GLN A 171 -21.75 24.19 -10.56
N SER A 172 -20.88 24.57 -9.64
CA SER A 172 -20.38 25.95 -9.50
C SER A 172 -19.24 26.29 -10.46
N GLY A 173 -18.68 25.32 -11.16
CA GLY A 173 -17.51 25.50 -12.01
C GLY A 173 -16.21 25.74 -11.23
N ASP A 174 -16.16 25.38 -9.95
CA ASP A 174 -14.96 25.51 -9.11
C ASP A 174 -13.98 24.36 -9.38
N ASN A 175 -13.15 24.54 -10.38
CA ASN A 175 -12.16 23.55 -10.80
C ASN A 175 -11.13 23.21 -9.72
N ALA A 176 -10.81 24.15 -8.82
CA ALA A 176 -9.88 23.91 -7.72
C ALA A 176 -10.51 22.98 -6.68
N ALA A 177 -11.78 23.20 -6.33
CA ALA A 177 -12.52 22.31 -5.45
C ALA A 177 -12.75 20.92 -6.07
N VAL A 178 -12.99 20.84 -7.39
CA VAL A 178 -13.07 19.56 -8.13
C VAL A 178 -11.77 18.78 -7.99
N GLU A 179 -10.62 19.39 -8.30
CA GLU A 179 -9.31 18.75 -8.22
C GLU A 179 -9.00 18.30 -6.78
N ALA A 180 -9.21 19.15 -5.78
CA ALA A 180 -9.00 18.83 -4.37
C ALA A 180 -9.86 17.63 -3.94
N THR A 181 -11.14 17.62 -4.33
CA THR A 181 -12.08 16.55 -3.94
C THR A 181 -11.75 15.23 -4.64
N LEU A 182 -11.40 15.26 -5.92
CA LEU A 182 -10.95 14.07 -6.64
C LEU A 182 -9.68 13.48 -6.01
N ASN A 183 -8.74 14.31 -5.57
CA ASN A 183 -7.56 13.82 -4.85
C ASN A 183 -7.94 13.11 -3.55
N GLN A 184 -8.91 13.62 -2.77
CA GLN A 184 -9.39 12.93 -1.56
C GLN A 184 -10.05 11.58 -1.89
N LEU A 185 -10.93 11.55 -2.88
CA LEU A 185 -11.57 10.31 -3.34
C LEU A 185 -10.54 9.28 -3.83
N GLY A 186 -9.57 9.73 -4.64
CA GLY A 186 -8.49 8.89 -5.12
C GLY A 186 -7.67 8.27 -3.99
N GLN A 187 -7.29 9.07 -2.98
CA GLN A 187 -6.57 8.59 -1.80
C GLN A 187 -7.40 7.58 -0.98
N ILE A 188 -8.70 7.81 -0.81
CA ILE A 188 -9.59 6.87 -0.11
C ILE A 188 -9.64 5.54 -0.86
N HIS A 189 -9.83 5.57 -2.18
CA HIS A 189 -9.87 4.35 -2.98
C HIS A 189 -8.54 3.58 -2.93
N LEU A 190 -7.40 4.29 -2.99
CA LEU A 190 -6.07 3.66 -2.82
C LEU A 190 -5.89 3.05 -1.42
N SER A 191 -6.33 3.75 -0.36
CA SER A 191 -6.25 3.25 1.03
C SER A 191 -7.07 1.97 1.24
N ARG A 192 -8.04 1.72 0.38
CA ARG A 192 -8.90 0.52 0.38
C ARG A 192 -8.46 -0.54 -0.63
N PHE A 193 -7.38 -0.30 -1.36
CA PHE A 193 -6.94 -1.13 -2.48
C PHE A 193 -8.00 -1.29 -3.59
N ASP A 194 -8.93 -0.32 -3.69
CA ASP A 194 -9.98 -0.29 -4.71
C ASP A 194 -9.45 0.40 -5.98
N TYR A 195 -8.52 -0.29 -6.64
CA TYR A 195 -7.83 0.22 -7.82
C TYR A 195 -8.79 0.49 -8.99
N GLN A 196 -9.88 -0.28 -9.09
CA GLN A 196 -10.89 -0.09 -10.15
C GLN A 196 -11.59 1.26 -10.04
N LYS A 197 -11.79 1.76 -8.81
CA LYS A 197 -12.37 3.07 -8.57
C LYS A 197 -11.32 4.18 -8.51
N ALA A 198 -10.10 3.86 -8.09
CA ALA A 198 -9.00 4.83 -8.09
C ALA A 198 -8.59 5.26 -9.51
N ALA A 199 -8.51 4.31 -10.47
CA ALA A 199 -8.06 4.60 -11.83
C ALA A 199 -8.83 5.75 -12.50
N PRO A 200 -10.17 5.71 -12.64
CA PRO A 200 -10.91 6.77 -13.32
C PRO A 200 -10.77 8.14 -12.63
N VAL A 201 -10.61 8.16 -11.31
CA VAL A 201 -10.38 9.41 -10.56
C VAL A 201 -9.05 10.04 -10.95
N TYR A 202 -7.98 9.25 -10.98
CA TYR A 202 -6.66 9.76 -11.37
C TYR A 202 -6.53 10.03 -12.88
N GLU A 203 -7.30 9.36 -13.73
CA GLU A 203 -7.41 9.69 -15.16
C GLU A 203 -8.06 11.06 -15.37
N GLU A 204 -9.12 11.37 -14.62
CA GLU A 204 -9.77 12.70 -14.66
C GLU A 204 -8.81 13.78 -14.18
N LEU A 205 -8.09 13.54 -13.06
CA LEU A 205 -7.07 14.44 -12.54
C LEU A 205 -5.93 14.68 -13.57
N LEU A 206 -5.46 13.63 -14.24
CA LEU A 206 -4.46 13.74 -15.28
C LEU A 206 -4.96 14.56 -16.47
N THR A 207 -6.20 14.33 -16.88
CA THR A 207 -6.82 15.07 -17.98
C THR A 207 -6.92 16.56 -17.66
N THR A 208 -7.35 16.88 -16.44
CA THR A 208 -7.43 18.28 -15.96
C THR A 208 -6.06 18.93 -15.91
N SER A 209 -5.06 18.24 -15.36
CA SER A 209 -3.70 18.78 -15.26
C SER A 209 -3.04 19.01 -16.65
N LYS A 210 -3.38 18.17 -17.64
CA LYS A 210 -2.96 18.38 -19.04
C LYS A 210 -3.60 19.62 -19.64
N ALA A 211 -4.90 19.83 -19.43
CA ALA A 211 -5.61 21.02 -19.90
C ALA A 211 -5.06 22.31 -19.27
N GLN A 212 -4.60 22.24 -18.04
CA GLN A 212 -3.97 23.36 -17.32
C GLN A 212 -2.48 23.55 -17.65
N ASN A 213 -1.86 22.66 -18.44
CA ASN A 213 -0.42 22.61 -18.70
C ASN A 213 0.44 22.53 -17.42
N ASN A 214 -0.09 21.93 -16.34
CA ASN A 214 0.63 21.75 -15.08
C ASN A 214 1.49 20.48 -15.11
N SER A 215 2.74 20.61 -15.55
CA SER A 215 3.66 19.46 -15.71
C SER A 215 3.97 18.75 -14.40
N LEU A 216 3.96 19.46 -13.26
CA LEU A 216 4.23 18.86 -11.94
C LEU A 216 3.12 17.88 -11.55
N THR A 217 1.87 18.32 -11.59
CA THR A 217 0.72 17.45 -11.24
C THR A 217 0.53 16.34 -12.27
N GLN A 218 0.80 16.59 -13.58
CA GLN A 218 0.83 15.52 -14.58
C GLN A 218 1.78 14.40 -14.20
N GLY A 219 3.02 14.73 -13.80
CA GLY A 219 4.00 13.73 -13.37
C GLY A 219 3.52 12.92 -12.17
N ILE A 220 2.90 13.58 -11.18
CA ILE A 220 2.34 12.91 -10.01
C ILE A 220 1.22 11.92 -10.39
N TYR A 221 0.27 12.37 -11.22
CA TYR A 221 -0.88 11.54 -11.58
C TYR A 221 -0.50 10.39 -12.52
N LEU A 222 0.47 10.58 -13.42
CA LEU A 222 1.03 9.51 -14.24
C LEU A 222 1.69 8.42 -13.37
N GLN A 223 2.48 8.81 -12.37
CA GLN A 223 3.08 7.84 -11.45
C GLN A 223 2.02 7.07 -10.65
N ARG A 224 0.97 7.74 -10.18
CA ARG A 224 -0.14 7.09 -9.48
C ARG A 224 -0.88 6.10 -10.38
N LEU A 225 -1.16 6.47 -11.62
CA LEU A 225 -1.80 5.57 -12.58
C LEU A 225 -0.92 4.36 -12.93
N ALA A 226 0.40 4.55 -13.09
CA ALA A 226 1.32 3.45 -13.33
C ALA A 226 1.31 2.45 -12.15
N GLU A 227 1.26 2.94 -10.91
CA GLU A 227 1.13 2.12 -9.71
C GLU A 227 -0.22 1.40 -9.66
N ILE A 228 -1.33 2.12 -9.87
CA ILE A 228 -2.69 1.57 -9.88
C ILE A 228 -2.82 0.44 -10.90
N TYR A 229 -2.34 0.65 -12.13
CA TYR A 229 -2.44 -0.35 -13.19
C TYR A 229 -1.52 -1.55 -12.98
N ARG A 230 -0.38 -1.36 -12.33
CA ARG A 230 0.48 -2.46 -11.90
C ARG A 230 -0.22 -3.31 -10.84
N GLU A 231 -0.72 -2.70 -9.76
CA GLU A 231 -1.36 -3.40 -8.64
C GLU A 231 -2.69 -4.06 -9.04
N SER A 232 -3.40 -3.47 -10.00
CA SER A 232 -4.66 -4.04 -10.54
C SER A 232 -4.45 -5.05 -11.67
N LEU A 233 -3.18 -5.40 -11.99
CA LEU A 233 -2.83 -6.36 -13.05
C LEU A 233 -3.42 -5.96 -14.42
N GLN A 234 -3.31 -4.69 -14.78
CA GLN A 234 -3.77 -4.13 -16.05
C GLN A 234 -2.56 -3.70 -16.92
N PRO A 235 -1.77 -4.65 -17.46
CA PRO A 235 -0.51 -4.35 -18.13
C PRO A 235 -0.68 -3.47 -19.38
N ALA A 236 -1.79 -3.57 -20.10
CA ALA A 236 -2.04 -2.73 -21.28
C ALA A 236 -2.16 -1.24 -20.90
N ASN A 237 -2.85 -0.94 -19.82
CA ASN A 237 -2.98 0.42 -19.29
C ASN A 237 -1.64 0.89 -18.68
N ALA A 238 -0.94 -0.01 -17.98
CA ALA A 238 0.38 0.28 -17.40
C ALA A 238 1.40 0.68 -18.48
N VAL A 239 1.46 -0.05 -19.61
CA VAL A 239 2.31 0.29 -20.76
C VAL A 239 2.02 1.71 -21.25
N LYS A 240 0.74 2.01 -21.54
CA LYS A 240 0.34 3.32 -22.07
C LYS A 240 0.80 4.47 -21.15
N ILE A 241 0.60 4.32 -19.85
CA ILE A 241 1.00 5.36 -18.89
C ILE A 241 2.52 5.46 -18.77
N LYS A 242 3.24 4.34 -18.75
CA LYS A 242 4.71 4.33 -18.65
C LYS A 242 5.36 4.88 -19.91
N GLU A 243 4.81 4.65 -21.10
CA GLU A 243 5.25 5.27 -22.33
C GLU A 243 5.10 6.81 -22.27
N GLU A 244 3.98 7.31 -21.75
CA GLU A 244 3.77 8.74 -21.54
C GLU A 244 4.76 9.33 -20.49
N ILE A 245 5.08 8.57 -19.43
CA ILE A 245 6.13 8.96 -18.48
C ILE A 245 7.48 9.05 -19.21
N ALA A 246 7.81 8.06 -20.04
CA ALA A 246 9.08 8.06 -20.81
C ALA A 246 9.19 9.29 -21.71
N GLU A 247 8.15 9.62 -22.48
CA GLU A 247 8.11 10.81 -23.31
C GLU A 247 8.30 12.10 -22.49
N THR A 248 7.68 12.17 -21.32
CA THR A 248 7.83 13.32 -20.42
C THR A 248 9.25 13.44 -19.87
N GLN A 249 9.87 12.33 -19.48
CA GLN A 249 11.26 12.30 -19.01
C GLN A 249 12.23 12.70 -20.11
N ILE A 250 12.00 12.26 -21.37
CA ILE A 250 12.82 12.66 -22.52
C ILE A 250 12.72 14.17 -22.74
N ARG A 251 11.51 14.73 -22.77
CA ARG A 251 11.30 16.19 -22.92
C ARG A 251 11.99 17.00 -21.83
N ASN A 252 12.02 16.46 -20.61
CA ASN A 252 12.65 17.08 -19.45
C ASN A 252 14.16 16.78 -19.36
N GLN A 253 14.76 16.14 -20.35
CA GLN A 253 16.18 15.74 -20.39
C GLN A 253 16.59 14.80 -19.22
N GLN A 254 15.65 14.06 -18.68
CA GLN A 254 15.88 13.09 -17.59
C GLN A 254 16.19 11.68 -18.14
N ILE A 255 17.10 11.60 -19.10
CA ILE A 255 17.41 10.37 -19.86
C ILE A 255 17.90 9.24 -18.93
N GLN A 256 18.54 9.58 -17.82
CA GLN A 256 19.02 8.61 -16.82
C GLN A 256 17.90 7.75 -16.18
N LEU A 257 16.64 8.18 -16.25
CA LEU A 257 15.49 7.45 -15.71
C LEU A 257 14.88 6.46 -16.72
N ILE A 258 15.17 6.64 -18.01
CA ILE A 258 14.56 5.84 -19.08
C ILE A 258 14.91 4.36 -19.01
N PRO A 259 16.15 3.92 -18.74
CA PRO A 259 16.48 2.50 -18.74
C PRO A 259 15.63 1.67 -17.77
N ALA A 260 15.51 2.11 -16.55
CA ALA A 260 14.69 1.41 -15.53
C ALA A 260 13.19 1.37 -15.94
N LEU A 261 12.68 2.44 -16.51
CA LEU A 261 11.30 2.52 -16.98
C LEU A 261 11.08 1.57 -18.18
N LYS A 262 12.02 1.46 -19.10
CA LYS A 262 11.98 0.52 -20.24
C LYS A 262 11.97 -0.95 -19.77
N ILE A 263 12.70 -1.29 -18.70
CA ILE A 263 12.59 -2.63 -18.09
C ILE A 263 11.16 -2.89 -17.63
N GLN A 264 10.54 -1.93 -16.94
CA GLN A 264 9.17 -2.09 -16.46
C GLN A 264 8.15 -2.22 -17.62
N ILE A 265 8.31 -1.45 -18.69
CA ILE A 265 7.48 -1.57 -19.91
C ILE A 265 7.67 -2.95 -20.54
N GLY A 266 8.90 -3.43 -20.62
CA GLY A 266 9.21 -4.77 -21.11
C GLY A 266 8.51 -5.88 -20.28
N LEU A 267 8.49 -5.76 -18.97
CA LEU A 267 7.77 -6.68 -18.08
C LEU A 267 6.24 -6.64 -18.31
N ASP A 268 5.67 -5.47 -18.54
CA ASP A 268 4.25 -5.34 -18.87
C ASP A 268 3.93 -6.00 -20.22
N TYR A 269 4.78 -5.82 -21.24
CA TYR A 269 4.61 -6.51 -22.52
C TYR A 269 4.80 -8.03 -22.40
N GLN A 270 5.67 -8.49 -21.50
CA GLN A 270 5.81 -9.93 -21.17
C GLN A 270 4.51 -10.45 -20.53
N ALA A 271 3.88 -9.70 -19.63
CA ALA A 271 2.58 -10.05 -19.06
C ALA A 271 1.47 -10.10 -20.12
N LEU A 272 1.55 -9.25 -21.15
CA LEU A 272 0.68 -9.27 -22.33
C LEU A 272 1.00 -10.39 -23.32
N LYS A 273 2.05 -11.20 -23.06
CA LYS A 273 2.57 -12.23 -23.96
C LYS A 273 3.07 -11.69 -25.31
N ASP A 274 3.40 -10.41 -25.39
CA ASP A 274 4.07 -9.78 -26.54
C ASP A 274 5.59 -9.84 -26.37
N ALA A 275 6.15 -11.00 -26.68
CA ALA A 275 7.59 -11.24 -26.54
C ALA A 275 8.45 -10.32 -27.39
N ASN A 276 7.95 -9.90 -28.56
CA ASN A 276 8.71 -9.02 -29.45
C ASN A 276 8.90 -7.63 -28.83
N LYS A 277 7.81 -7.04 -28.33
CA LYS A 277 7.88 -5.74 -27.67
C LYS A 277 8.59 -5.83 -26.31
N ALA A 278 8.43 -6.91 -25.57
CA ALA A 278 9.17 -7.14 -24.35
C ALA A 278 10.69 -7.18 -24.62
N SER A 279 11.15 -7.98 -25.60
CA SER A 279 12.56 -8.06 -25.96
C SER A 279 13.12 -6.73 -26.46
N GLN A 280 12.37 -6.01 -27.28
CA GLN A 280 12.75 -4.68 -27.76
C GLN A 280 12.99 -3.71 -26.59
N ASN A 281 12.06 -3.63 -25.65
CA ASN A 281 12.20 -2.73 -24.50
C ASN A 281 13.37 -3.12 -23.59
N PHE A 282 13.64 -4.42 -23.37
CA PHE A 282 14.82 -4.84 -22.61
C PHE A 282 16.12 -4.52 -23.33
N GLN A 283 16.18 -4.65 -24.67
CA GLN A 283 17.35 -4.28 -25.47
C GLN A 283 17.60 -2.76 -25.45
N GLU A 284 16.54 -1.95 -25.59
CA GLU A 284 16.63 -0.49 -25.48
C GLU A 284 17.10 -0.08 -24.06
N ALA A 285 16.55 -0.72 -23.01
CA ALA A 285 16.98 -0.48 -21.63
C ALA A 285 18.47 -0.78 -21.45
N TYR A 286 18.94 -1.94 -21.93
CA TYR A 286 20.33 -2.31 -21.89
C TYR A 286 21.22 -1.28 -22.59
N SER A 287 20.89 -0.94 -23.85
CA SER A 287 21.70 -0.06 -24.66
C SER A 287 21.85 1.34 -24.03
N LEU A 288 20.74 1.89 -23.51
CA LEU A 288 20.73 3.18 -22.85
C LEU A 288 21.47 3.14 -21.50
N ALA A 289 21.21 2.11 -20.67
CA ALA A 289 21.88 1.95 -19.40
C ALA A 289 23.40 1.79 -19.54
N PHE A 290 23.83 1.01 -20.52
CA PHE A 290 25.25 0.79 -20.84
C PHE A 290 25.92 2.11 -21.26
N ALA A 291 25.29 2.85 -22.19
CA ALA A 291 25.80 4.16 -22.62
C ALA A 291 25.89 5.18 -21.48
N LEU A 292 24.99 5.10 -20.49
CA LEU A 292 24.98 5.92 -19.27
C LEU A 292 25.86 5.37 -18.15
N GLN A 293 26.60 4.29 -18.40
CA GLN A 293 27.41 3.58 -17.40
C GLN A 293 26.62 3.10 -16.16
N GLN A 294 25.30 2.89 -16.31
CA GLN A 294 24.42 2.31 -15.30
C GLN A 294 24.50 0.76 -15.36
N TYR A 295 25.67 0.21 -15.07
CA TYR A 295 25.94 -1.23 -15.26
C TYR A 295 25.00 -2.13 -14.46
N GLY A 296 24.50 -1.69 -13.30
CA GLY A 296 23.48 -2.43 -12.54
C GLY A 296 22.18 -2.59 -13.33
N THR A 297 21.65 -1.48 -13.86
CA THR A 297 20.42 -1.48 -14.68
C THR A 297 20.63 -2.19 -16.02
N ALA A 298 21.82 -2.05 -16.64
CA ALA A 298 22.17 -2.76 -17.86
C ALA A 298 22.17 -4.29 -17.63
N GLY A 299 22.72 -4.74 -16.50
CA GLY A 299 22.70 -6.14 -16.09
C GLY A 299 21.30 -6.67 -15.82
N GLU A 300 20.44 -5.87 -15.18
CA GLU A 300 19.03 -6.22 -14.98
C GLU A 300 18.29 -6.39 -16.31
N ALA A 301 18.46 -5.47 -17.25
CA ALA A 301 17.85 -5.53 -18.58
C ALA A 301 18.27 -6.79 -19.34
N LEU A 302 19.55 -7.13 -19.35
CA LEU A 302 20.06 -8.37 -19.98
C LEU A 302 19.54 -9.62 -19.28
N ASN A 303 19.45 -9.62 -17.95
CA ASN A 303 18.85 -10.73 -17.20
C ASN A 303 17.41 -10.98 -17.63
N LYS A 304 16.58 -9.91 -17.67
CA LYS A 304 15.19 -10.03 -18.12
C LYS A 304 15.09 -10.52 -19.57
N LEU A 305 15.99 -10.07 -20.44
CA LEU A 305 16.05 -10.51 -21.81
C LEU A 305 16.43 -12.01 -21.92
N ALA A 306 17.41 -12.47 -21.15
CA ALA A 306 17.81 -13.87 -21.12
C ALA A 306 16.69 -14.77 -20.57
N GLU A 307 16.02 -14.35 -19.47
CA GLU A 307 14.85 -15.03 -18.92
C GLU A 307 13.72 -15.15 -19.95
N LEU A 308 13.46 -14.07 -20.70
CA LEU A 308 12.45 -14.06 -21.76
C LEU A 308 12.79 -15.11 -22.84
N TYR A 309 14.01 -15.13 -23.39
CA TYR A 309 14.40 -16.10 -24.40
C TYR A 309 14.37 -17.53 -23.88
N LYS A 310 14.79 -17.79 -22.63
CA LYS A 310 14.63 -19.11 -21.99
C LYS A 310 13.17 -19.56 -21.93
N SER A 311 12.24 -18.66 -21.57
CA SER A 311 10.82 -18.98 -21.48
C SER A 311 10.19 -19.41 -22.81
N TYR A 312 10.77 -18.96 -23.92
CA TYR A 312 10.41 -19.35 -25.27
C TYR A 312 11.31 -20.47 -25.85
N GLN A 313 12.06 -21.18 -25.00
CA GLN A 313 12.97 -22.26 -25.36
C GLN A 313 14.11 -21.86 -26.35
N GLN A 314 14.36 -20.56 -26.49
CA GLN A 314 15.41 -20.01 -27.33
C GLN A 314 16.73 -19.91 -26.54
N VAL A 315 17.19 -21.05 -26.05
CA VAL A 315 18.26 -21.14 -25.05
C VAL A 315 19.62 -20.69 -25.61
N ASP A 316 19.85 -20.82 -26.92
CA ASP A 316 21.11 -20.36 -27.54
C ASP A 316 21.21 -18.82 -27.54
N TYR A 317 20.11 -18.12 -27.77
CA TYR A 317 20.07 -16.67 -27.59
C TYR A 317 20.28 -16.27 -26.13
N ALA A 318 19.68 -17.00 -25.20
CA ALA A 318 19.90 -16.73 -23.77
C ALA A 318 21.38 -16.87 -23.38
N LEU A 319 22.08 -17.90 -23.90
CA LEU A 319 23.53 -18.08 -23.69
C LEU A 319 24.34 -16.89 -24.24
N GLN A 320 24.01 -16.40 -25.44
CA GLN A 320 24.67 -15.19 -26.01
C GLN A 320 24.48 -13.96 -25.10
N ILE A 321 23.28 -13.79 -24.56
CA ILE A 321 22.98 -12.68 -23.65
C ILE A 321 23.74 -12.83 -22.33
N TYR A 322 23.87 -14.05 -21.78
CA TYR A 322 24.67 -14.27 -20.59
C TYR A 322 26.16 -14.00 -20.82
N GLN A 323 26.70 -14.21 -22.04
CA GLN A 323 28.07 -13.80 -22.36
C GLN A 323 28.25 -12.28 -22.27
N GLU A 324 27.27 -11.52 -22.75
CA GLU A 324 27.28 -10.07 -22.63
C GLU A 324 27.08 -9.61 -21.19
N LEU A 325 26.21 -10.31 -20.43
CA LEU A 325 25.94 -10.03 -19.02
C LEU A 325 27.20 -10.20 -18.14
N ILE A 326 28.06 -11.18 -18.47
CA ILE A 326 29.38 -11.36 -17.80
C ILE A 326 30.17 -10.07 -17.91
N LYS A 327 30.32 -9.50 -19.12
CA LYS A 327 31.09 -8.26 -19.35
C LYS A 327 30.51 -7.10 -18.57
N VAL A 328 29.17 -6.98 -18.53
CA VAL A 328 28.50 -5.91 -17.81
C VAL A 328 28.74 -6.02 -16.31
N HIS A 329 28.69 -7.24 -15.76
CA HIS A 329 28.97 -7.47 -14.34
C HIS A 329 30.44 -7.24 -14.00
N GLU A 330 31.38 -7.56 -14.88
CA GLU A 330 32.79 -7.25 -14.72
C GLU A 330 33.02 -5.73 -14.66
N LEU A 331 32.45 -4.98 -15.62
CA LEU A 331 32.54 -3.51 -15.66
C LEU A 331 31.90 -2.84 -14.43
N GLY A 332 30.83 -3.44 -13.93
CA GLY A 332 30.10 -2.94 -12.73
C GLY A 332 30.66 -3.49 -11.41
N TYR A 333 31.74 -4.30 -11.42
CA TYR A 333 32.28 -4.98 -10.23
C TYR A 333 31.23 -5.76 -9.43
N ASN A 334 30.22 -6.29 -10.13
CA ASN A 334 29.13 -7.06 -9.53
C ASN A 334 29.48 -8.55 -9.46
N TYR A 335 30.34 -8.94 -8.54
CA TYR A 335 30.78 -10.33 -8.37
C TYR A 335 29.63 -11.29 -8.04
N TYR A 336 28.61 -10.82 -7.31
CA TYR A 336 27.42 -11.61 -7.03
C TYR A 336 26.60 -11.90 -8.30
N GLY A 337 26.38 -10.88 -9.13
CA GLY A 337 25.73 -11.02 -10.43
C GLY A 337 26.52 -11.93 -11.36
N LEU A 338 27.85 -11.77 -11.39
CA LEU A 338 28.75 -12.59 -12.20
C LEU A 338 28.68 -14.06 -11.80
N MET A 339 28.74 -14.36 -10.50
CA MET A 339 28.57 -15.72 -9.95
C MET A 339 27.24 -16.35 -10.38
N ASN A 340 26.13 -15.60 -10.25
CA ASN A 340 24.81 -16.10 -10.65
C ASN A 340 24.71 -16.31 -12.17
N THR A 341 25.37 -15.48 -12.97
CA THR A 341 25.39 -15.65 -14.43
C THR A 341 26.09 -16.95 -14.81
N TYR A 342 27.22 -17.28 -14.19
CA TYR A 342 27.92 -18.56 -14.41
C TYR A 342 27.09 -19.74 -13.92
N ASP A 343 26.31 -19.60 -12.83
CA ASP A 343 25.37 -20.62 -12.39
C ASP A 343 24.30 -20.90 -13.47
N GLN A 344 23.67 -19.84 -14.02
CA GLN A 344 22.68 -19.98 -15.09
C GLN A 344 23.25 -20.63 -16.34
N ILE A 345 24.46 -20.27 -16.76
CA ILE A 345 25.15 -20.91 -17.88
C ILE A 345 25.44 -22.39 -17.59
N GLY A 346 25.92 -22.69 -16.39
CA GLY A 346 26.19 -24.04 -15.92
C GLY A 346 24.96 -24.93 -15.94
N GLN A 347 23.84 -24.43 -15.45
CA GLN A 347 22.55 -25.13 -15.45
C GLN A 347 22.07 -25.43 -16.88
N ILE A 348 22.16 -24.47 -17.79
CA ILE A 348 21.80 -24.67 -19.21
C ILE A 348 22.62 -25.77 -19.84
N TYR A 349 23.94 -25.78 -19.65
CA TYR A 349 24.78 -26.82 -20.21
C TYR A 349 24.57 -28.19 -19.55
N LEU A 350 24.23 -28.23 -18.27
CA LEU A 350 23.88 -29.43 -17.53
C LEU A 350 22.57 -30.05 -18.08
N GLU A 351 21.54 -29.25 -18.28
CA GLU A 351 20.28 -29.68 -18.91
C GLU A 351 20.50 -30.28 -20.32
N ARG A 352 21.44 -29.69 -21.06
CA ARG A 352 21.86 -30.18 -22.39
C ARG A 352 22.81 -31.37 -22.34
N LYS A 353 23.16 -31.87 -21.16
CA LYS A 353 24.15 -32.94 -20.94
C LYS A 353 25.54 -32.60 -21.49
N ASN A 354 25.83 -31.32 -21.68
CA ASN A 354 27.16 -30.84 -22.04
C ASN A 354 27.99 -30.63 -20.75
N TYR A 355 28.40 -31.77 -20.17
CA TYR A 355 29.07 -31.81 -18.88
C TYR A 355 30.38 -30.99 -18.85
N SER A 356 31.13 -30.98 -19.97
CA SER A 356 32.38 -30.22 -20.04
C SER A 356 32.18 -28.72 -19.90
N GLN A 357 31.19 -28.14 -20.60
CA GLN A 357 30.87 -26.72 -20.50
C GLN A 357 30.18 -26.39 -19.17
N ALA A 358 29.33 -27.27 -18.67
CA ALA A 358 28.71 -27.12 -17.36
C ALA A 358 29.77 -27.05 -16.25
N LEU A 359 30.77 -27.98 -16.28
CA LEU A 359 31.85 -28.01 -15.30
C LEU A 359 32.65 -26.71 -15.31
N LEU A 360 33.02 -26.21 -16.49
CA LEU A 360 33.76 -24.95 -16.63
C LEU A 360 32.99 -23.76 -16.04
N ALA A 361 31.70 -23.69 -16.32
CA ALA A 361 30.86 -22.61 -15.80
C ALA A 361 30.72 -22.67 -14.26
N PHE A 362 30.46 -23.86 -13.70
CA PHE A 362 30.36 -24.01 -12.24
C PHE A 362 31.71 -23.80 -11.52
N GLN A 363 32.84 -24.14 -12.16
CA GLN A 363 34.16 -23.80 -11.60
C GLN A 363 34.36 -22.29 -11.50
N LYS A 364 34.00 -21.55 -12.55
CA LYS A 364 34.03 -20.07 -12.51
C LYS A 364 33.09 -19.50 -11.44
N GLY A 365 31.89 -20.04 -11.33
CA GLY A 365 30.97 -19.71 -10.25
C GLY A 365 31.55 -20.00 -8.86
N ALA A 366 32.24 -21.13 -8.68
CA ALA A 366 32.87 -21.52 -7.43
C ALA A 366 34.01 -20.56 -7.01
N GLU A 367 34.89 -20.14 -7.95
CA GLU A 367 35.92 -19.15 -7.73
C GLU A 367 35.34 -17.85 -7.15
N LEU A 368 34.25 -17.38 -7.76
CA LEU A 368 33.53 -16.19 -7.32
C LEU A 368 32.83 -16.39 -5.96
N ALA A 369 32.15 -17.54 -5.80
CA ALA A 369 31.47 -17.90 -4.56
C ALA A 369 32.45 -17.89 -3.36
N GLN A 370 33.67 -18.42 -3.55
CA GLN A 370 34.74 -18.39 -2.56
C GLN A 370 35.21 -16.95 -2.27
N ALA A 371 35.39 -16.15 -3.34
CA ALA A 371 35.84 -14.74 -3.18
C ALA A 371 34.87 -13.90 -2.36
N ILE A 372 33.55 -14.09 -2.55
CA ILE A 372 32.51 -13.36 -1.82
C ILE A 372 31.97 -14.11 -0.59
N ARG A 373 32.47 -15.31 -0.29
CA ARG A 373 32.06 -16.20 0.80
C ARG A 373 30.56 -16.51 0.81
N TYR A 374 30.04 -16.86 -0.39
CA TYR A 374 28.61 -17.12 -0.57
C TYR A 374 28.36 -18.30 -1.49
N ARG A 375 27.48 -19.23 -1.12
CA ARG A 375 27.08 -20.43 -1.88
C ARG A 375 28.24 -21.38 -2.27
N GLU A 376 29.37 -21.36 -1.59
CA GLU A 376 30.53 -22.20 -1.90
C GLU A 376 30.17 -23.69 -1.98
N GLN A 377 29.47 -24.22 -0.95
CA GLN A 377 29.07 -25.61 -0.88
C GLN A 377 28.14 -26.01 -2.05
N TYR A 378 27.27 -25.12 -2.50
CA TYR A 378 26.41 -25.35 -3.63
C TYR A 378 27.21 -25.62 -4.90
N PHE A 379 28.17 -24.77 -5.23
CA PHE A 379 29.00 -24.95 -6.41
C PHE A 379 29.88 -26.23 -6.33
N GLN A 380 30.43 -26.54 -5.17
CA GLN A 380 31.18 -27.77 -4.96
C GLN A 380 30.33 -29.02 -5.18
N THR A 381 29.06 -28.96 -4.75
CA THR A 381 28.11 -30.06 -4.99
C THR A 381 27.84 -30.25 -6.49
N GLN A 382 27.58 -29.17 -7.23
CA GLN A 382 27.36 -29.20 -8.67
C GLN A 382 28.58 -29.79 -9.40
N ILE A 383 29.79 -29.35 -9.09
CA ILE A 383 31.04 -29.85 -9.66
C ILE A 383 31.20 -31.33 -9.36
N THR A 384 30.95 -31.79 -8.15
CA THR A 384 31.06 -33.19 -7.75
C THR A 384 30.07 -34.06 -8.53
N GLN A 385 28.82 -33.66 -8.66
CA GLN A 385 27.80 -34.37 -9.41
C GLN A 385 28.15 -34.50 -10.89
N ILE A 386 28.66 -33.44 -11.50
CA ILE A 386 29.08 -33.45 -12.90
C ILE A 386 30.29 -34.40 -13.11
N ASN A 387 31.28 -34.36 -12.22
CA ASN A 387 32.42 -35.27 -12.29
C ASN A 387 32.00 -36.75 -12.16
N GLN A 388 31.02 -37.04 -11.29
CA GLN A 388 30.44 -38.38 -11.19
C GLN A 388 29.73 -38.80 -12.49
N ALA A 389 28.97 -37.90 -13.12
CA ALA A 389 28.26 -38.14 -14.37
C ALA A 389 29.22 -38.36 -15.57
N ILE A 390 30.38 -37.69 -15.56
CA ILE A 390 31.43 -37.88 -16.57
C ILE A 390 32.09 -39.26 -16.40
N ASN A 391 32.40 -39.66 -15.16
CA ASN A 391 33.14 -40.87 -14.86
C ASN A 391 32.29 -42.16 -14.90
N ASN A 392 30.95 -42.06 -14.73
CA ASN A 392 30.02 -43.17 -14.77
C ASN A 392 28.96 -42.97 -15.86
N PRO A 393 29.30 -43.24 -17.16
CA PRO A 393 28.36 -43.02 -18.26
C PRO A 393 27.15 -43.99 -18.26
N ASP A 394 27.20 -45.08 -17.47
CA ASP A 394 26.18 -46.15 -17.47
C ASP A 394 24.96 -45.87 -16.57
N THR A 395 24.93 -44.77 -15.81
CA THR A 395 23.75 -44.37 -15.03
C THR A 395 22.70 -43.57 -15.84
N LYS A 396 22.73 -43.68 -17.17
CA LYS A 396 21.87 -42.94 -18.12
C LYS A 396 20.41 -43.40 -18.18
N SER A 397 19.91 -44.27 -17.27
CA SER A 397 18.59 -44.92 -17.47
C SER A 397 17.65 -44.88 -16.27
N SER A 398 17.80 -43.97 -15.34
CA SER A 398 16.79 -43.90 -14.26
C SER A 398 16.64 -42.50 -13.64
N TYR A 399 16.09 -41.59 -14.46
CA TYR A 399 15.31 -40.44 -13.95
C TYR A 399 14.37 -39.91 -15.03
#